data_b9bb01f4fce6e884e3d05cfbae0b3531
#
_entry.id   b9bb01f4fce6e884e3d05cfbae0b3531
#
_cell.length_a   1.000
_cell.length_b   1.000
_cell.length_c   1.000
_cell.angle_alpha   90.00
_cell.angle_beta   90.00
_cell.angle_gamma   90.00
#
_symmetry.space_group_name_H-M   'P 1'
#
loop_
_entity.id
_entity.type
_entity.pdbx_description
1 polymer ?
#
loop_
_entity_poly.entity_id
_entity_poly.type
_entity_poly.pdbx_seq_one_letter_code
_entity_poly.pdbx_strand_id
1 'polypeptide(L)'
;GGGAVSYQAVSGSGVFMWPVSGPITSPFGYRDHPIFGRQILHAGIDIGVDEGTPVAAADSGVVVDADWLGGYGYAVIIDHGNGLSTVYGHNSSLNVSPGQSVSKGQIIAYSGSTGNSTGPHVHFEVRSGGEPVDPMGYL
;
A
#
# COMPACT_ATOMS: atom_id res chain seq x y z
N GLY A 1 0.13 21.87 0.51
CA GLY A 1 -0.26 22.05 0.61
C GLY A 1 -0.50 22.36 0.33
N GLY A 2 -0.28 22.38 0.30
CA GLY A 2 -0.81 22.56 0.23
C GLY A 2 -1.25 22.86 -0.30
N GLY A 3 -1.26 22.89 -0.48
CA GLY A 3 -1.99 22.98 -0.84
C GLY A 3 -2.54 23.15 -1.52
N ALA A 4 -2.64 23.22 -1.80
CA ALA A 4 -3.37 23.16 -2.21
C ALA A 4 -4.05 23.17 -2.52
N VAL A 5 -4.29 23.01 -2.59
CA VAL A 5 -5.13 22.77 -2.61
C VAL A 5 -5.83 22.58 -2.55
N SER A 6 -6.21 22.69 -2.41
CA SER A 6 -6.90 22.36 -2.21
C SER A 6 -7.43 21.81 -2.23
N TYR A 7 -7.78 21.56 -2.09
CA TYR A 7 -8.41 20.71 -1.86
C TYR A 7 -8.28 19.95 -1.45
N GLN A 8 -7.99 19.62 -0.95
CA GLN A 8 -7.87 18.71 -0.50
C GLN A 8 -8.03 18.40 0.64
N ALA A 9 -8.40 19.15 1.38
CA ALA A 9 -8.74 18.74 2.36
C ALA A 9 -8.38 17.52 2.94
N VAL A 10 -8.94 16.96 3.65
CA VAL A 10 -8.61 15.78 4.22
C VAL A 10 -8.51 14.65 3.29
N SER A 11 -8.89 14.84 2.08
CA SER A 11 -8.57 13.92 1.03
C SER A 11 -7.09 14.07 0.69
N GLY A 12 -6.49 13.06 0.12
CA GLY A 12 -5.11 13.08 -0.29
C GLY A 12 -4.86 14.06 -1.44
N SER A 13 -3.60 14.31 -1.69
CA SER A 13 -3.17 15.21 -2.75
C SER A 13 -3.33 14.62 -4.14
N GLY A 14 -3.48 13.28 -4.24
CA GLY A 14 -3.46 12.56 -5.52
C GLY A 14 -2.05 12.28 -6.02
N VAL A 15 -1.03 12.76 -5.33
CA VAL A 15 0.38 12.45 -5.58
C VAL A 15 0.90 11.76 -4.34
N PHE A 16 1.20 10.48 -4.47
CA PHE A 16 1.58 9.65 -3.33
C PHE A 16 3.09 9.65 -3.14
N MET A 17 3.52 9.58 -1.90
CA MET A 17 4.91 9.30 -1.60
C MET A 17 5.12 7.79 -1.52
N TRP A 18 6.35 7.36 -1.73
CA TRP A 18 6.74 5.96 -1.57
C TRP A 18 6.57 5.56 -0.10
N PRO A 19 5.91 4.43 0.18
CA PRO A 19 5.71 3.98 1.57
C PRO A 19 7.02 3.50 2.22
N VAL A 20 7.94 3.01 1.41
CA VAL A 20 9.29 2.62 1.81
C VAL A 20 10.24 2.94 0.67
N SER A 21 11.54 2.96 0.97
CA SER A 21 12.58 3.18 -0.04
C SER A 21 13.29 1.87 -0.31
N GLY A 22 13.21 1.40 -1.55
CA GLY A 22 13.84 0.16 -1.96
C GLY A 22 13.56 -0.16 -3.42
N PRO A 23 14.18 -1.20 -3.97
CA PRO A 23 13.96 -1.60 -5.35
C PRO A 23 12.58 -2.25 -5.51
N ILE A 24 11.98 -2.08 -6.68
CA ILE A 24 10.77 -2.82 -7.06
C ILE A 24 11.23 -4.22 -7.47
N THR A 25 10.79 -5.21 -6.69
CA THR A 25 11.14 -6.61 -6.95
C THR A 25 10.09 -7.31 -7.80
N SER A 26 8.87 -6.75 -7.87
CA SER A 26 7.79 -7.31 -8.69
C SER A 26 6.84 -6.18 -9.09
N PRO A 27 6.63 -5.94 -10.40
CA PRO A 27 5.78 -4.84 -10.85
C PRO A 27 4.30 -5.19 -10.86
N PHE A 28 3.47 -4.15 -10.94
CA PHE A 28 2.03 -4.29 -11.17
C PHE A 28 1.77 -4.86 -12.55
N GLY A 29 0.73 -5.67 -12.67
CA GLY A 29 0.20 -6.07 -13.96
C GLY A 29 0.03 -7.57 -14.09
N TYR A 30 -0.43 -7.97 -15.25
CA TYR A 30 -0.64 -9.37 -15.56
C TYR A 30 0.67 -10.07 -15.84
N ARG A 31 0.78 -11.31 -15.36
CA ARG A 31 1.92 -12.18 -15.66
C ARG A 31 1.43 -13.60 -15.88
N ASP A 32 2.16 -14.35 -16.69
CA ASP A 32 1.83 -15.73 -16.96
C ASP A 32 2.16 -16.59 -15.73
N HIS A 33 1.20 -17.44 -15.37
CA HIS A 33 1.44 -18.43 -14.34
C HIS A 33 2.10 -19.64 -15.00
N PRO A 34 3.32 -20.00 -14.61
CA PRO A 34 4.11 -21.01 -15.32
C PRO A 34 3.48 -22.42 -15.28
N ILE A 35 2.68 -22.70 -14.25
CA ILE A 35 2.08 -24.04 -14.11
C ILE A 35 0.73 -24.12 -14.81
N PHE A 36 -0.09 -23.06 -14.71
CA PHE A 36 -1.47 -23.11 -15.22
C PHE A 36 -1.64 -22.50 -16.60
N GLY A 37 -0.60 -21.88 -17.15
CA GLY A 37 -0.64 -21.28 -18.47
C GLY A 37 -1.66 -20.16 -18.63
N ARG A 38 -2.01 -19.49 -17.54
CA ARG A 38 -2.96 -18.36 -17.53
C ARG A 38 -2.33 -17.13 -16.92
N GLN A 39 -2.88 -15.98 -17.24
CA GLN A 39 -2.43 -14.73 -16.68
C GLN A 39 -3.05 -14.48 -15.32
N ILE A 40 -2.23 -14.03 -14.37
CA ILE A 40 -2.65 -13.64 -13.03
C ILE A 40 -2.27 -12.19 -12.84
N LEU A 41 -3.22 -11.39 -12.34
CA LEU A 41 -2.95 -9.99 -12.03
C LEU A 41 -2.16 -9.90 -10.73
N HIS A 42 -1.00 -9.23 -10.78
CA HIS A 42 -0.32 -8.73 -9.60
C HIS A 42 -0.90 -7.34 -9.31
N ALA A 43 -1.67 -7.23 -8.24
CA ALA A 43 -2.54 -6.08 -7.98
C ALA A 43 -1.80 -4.86 -7.44
N GLY A 44 -0.51 -4.95 -7.22
CA GLY A 44 0.31 -3.84 -6.71
C GLY A 44 1.76 -4.00 -7.12
N ILE A 45 2.63 -3.27 -6.45
CA ILE A 45 4.07 -3.43 -6.60
C ILE A 45 4.66 -4.01 -5.31
N ASP A 46 5.69 -4.81 -5.45
CA ASP A 46 6.48 -5.29 -4.31
C ASP A 46 7.77 -4.51 -4.23
N ILE A 47 8.05 -3.97 -3.06
CA ILE A 47 9.24 -3.16 -2.78
C ILE A 47 10.10 -3.93 -1.78
N GLY A 48 11.32 -4.29 -2.19
CA GLY A 48 12.24 -5.06 -1.34
C GLY A 48 12.85 -4.19 -0.27
N VAL A 49 12.61 -4.56 0.98
CA VAL A 49 13.18 -3.89 2.16
C VAL A 49 13.39 -4.93 3.26
N ASP A 50 14.31 -4.66 4.16
CA ASP A 50 14.55 -5.53 5.31
C ASP A 50 13.34 -5.54 6.24
N GLU A 51 13.14 -6.65 6.94
CA GLU A 51 12.09 -6.75 7.95
C GLU A 51 12.30 -5.70 9.04
N GLY A 52 11.19 -5.08 9.48
CA GLY A 52 11.22 -4.03 10.50
C GLY A 52 11.42 -2.63 9.93
N THR A 53 11.43 -2.46 8.62
CA THR A 53 11.52 -1.12 8.00
C THR A 53 10.22 -0.36 8.26
N PRO A 54 10.31 0.92 8.72
CA PRO A 54 9.11 1.73 8.89
C PRO A 54 8.38 1.95 7.56
N VAL A 55 7.06 1.76 7.59
CA VAL A 55 6.18 1.94 6.43
C VAL A 55 5.36 3.20 6.65
N ALA A 56 5.42 4.12 5.70
CA ALA A 56 4.76 5.42 5.79
C ALA A 56 3.48 5.45 4.98
N ALA A 57 2.48 6.18 5.47
CA ALA A 57 1.26 6.46 4.72
C ALA A 57 1.61 7.24 3.45
N ALA A 58 1.18 6.76 2.30
CA ALA A 58 1.49 7.38 1.01
C ALA A 58 0.85 8.78 0.88
N ASP A 59 -0.23 9.01 1.59
CA ASP A 59 -0.91 10.30 1.66
C ASP A 59 -1.80 10.33 2.91
N SER A 60 -2.34 11.50 3.21
CA SER A 60 -3.29 11.67 4.31
C SER A 60 -4.57 10.90 4.03
N GLY A 61 -5.24 10.46 5.08
CA GLY A 61 -6.49 9.75 4.95
C GLY A 61 -6.95 9.14 6.26
N VAL A 62 -7.88 8.20 6.16
CA VAL A 62 -8.44 7.48 7.30
C VAL A 62 -8.18 5.99 7.13
N VAL A 63 -7.69 5.35 8.18
CA VAL A 63 -7.47 3.91 8.18
C VAL A 63 -8.82 3.20 8.15
N VAL A 64 -9.05 2.38 7.12
CA VAL A 64 -10.28 1.59 7.01
C VAL A 64 -10.08 0.19 7.56
N ASP A 65 -8.86 -0.33 7.46
CA ASP A 65 -8.54 -1.66 7.96
C ASP A 65 -7.10 -1.70 8.45
N ALA A 66 -6.86 -2.49 9.49
CA ALA A 66 -5.52 -2.69 10.07
C ALA A 66 -5.56 -4.01 10.83
N ASP A 67 -5.29 -5.12 10.13
CA ASP A 67 -5.43 -6.46 10.69
C ASP A 67 -4.79 -7.48 9.77
N TRP A 68 -4.89 -8.75 10.15
CA TRP A 68 -4.54 -9.85 9.26
C TRP A 68 -5.60 -9.95 8.15
N LEU A 69 -5.18 -9.82 6.90
CA LEU A 69 -6.06 -9.82 5.74
C LEU A 69 -5.66 -10.94 4.76
N GLY A 70 -5.90 -12.20 5.13
CA GLY A 70 -5.64 -13.34 4.26
C GLY A 70 -4.20 -13.37 3.75
N GLY A 71 -4.03 -13.51 2.45
CA GLY A 71 -2.71 -13.59 1.81
C GLY A 71 -1.84 -12.36 1.97
N TYR A 72 -2.42 -11.20 2.29
CA TYR A 72 -1.65 -9.98 2.59
C TYR A 72 -0.91 -10.05 3.91
N GLY A 73 -1.26 -10.99 4.80
CA GLY A 73 -0.75 -11.00 6.16
C GLY A 73 -1.26 -9.79 6.95
N TYR A 74 -0.43 -9.22 7.82
CA TYR A 74 -0.78 -7.98 8.50
C TYR A 74 -0.75 -6.83 7.51
N ALA A 75 -1.90 -6.18 7.32
CA ALA A 75 -2.06 -5.15 6.31
C ALA A 75 -2.80 -3.93 6.84
N VAL A 76 -2.53 -2.78 6.23
CA VAL A 76 -3.23 -1.52 6.47
C VAL A 76 -3.88 -1.10 5.16
N ILE A 77 -5.12 -0.63 5.24
CA ILE A 77 -5.81 0.01 4.11
C ILE A 77 -6.18 1.42 4.54
N ILE A 78 -5.82 2.40 3.72
CA ILE A 78 -6.11 3.82 3.97
C ILE A 78 -7.01 4.34 2.85
N ASP A 79 -8.11 4.99 3.24
CA ASP A 79 -8.97 5.73 2.33
C ASP A 79 -8.50 7.18 2.27
N HIS A 80 -8.10 7.61 1.08
CA HIS A 80 -7.59 8.97 0.86
C HIS A 80 -8.66 9.94 0.35
N GLY A 81 -9.88 9.45 0.16
CA GLY A 81 -10.94 10.24 -0.47
C GLY A 81 -10.90 10.16 -1.99
N ASN A 82 -11.93 10.71 -2.63
CA ASN A 82 -12.07 10.74 -4.09
C ASN A 82 -11.98 9.35 -4.76
N GLY A 83 -12.37 8.30 -4.02
CA GLY A 83 -12.34 6.93 -4.52
C GLY A 83 -10.95 6.29 -4.50
N LEU A 84 -9.94 6.95 -3.96
CA LEU A 84 -8.58 6.42 -3.89
C LEU A 84 -8.29 5.81 -2.54
N SER A 85 -7.71 4.62 -2.53
CA SER A 85 -7.21 3.97 -1.34
C SER A 85 -5.88 3.29 -1.61
N THR A 86 -5.11 3.03 -0.53
CA THR A 86 -3.83 2.34 -0.62
C THR A 86 -3.80 1.17 0.35
N VAL A 87 -3.07 0.13 -0.03
CA VAL A 87 -2.93 -1.10 0.75
C VAL A 87 -1.45 -1.36 0.97
N TYR A 88 -1.11 -1.72 2.20
CA TYR A 88 0.27 -1.99 2.63
C TYR A 88 0.30 -3.37 3.26
N GLY A 89 0.84 -4.35 2.55
CA GLY A 89 0.80 -5.76 2.96
C GLY A 89 2.11 -6.32 3.47
N HIS A 90 2.01 -7.50 4.07
CA HIS A 90 3.12 -8.33 4.58
C HIS A 90 3.90 -7.68 5.74
N ASN A 91 3.24 -6.84 6.54
CA ASN A 91 3.89 -6.20 7.67
C ASN A 91 4.15 -7.20 8.81
N SER A 92 5.17 -6.93 9.62
CA SER A 92 5.42 -7.67 10.85
C SER A 92 4.57 -7.15 12.00
N SER A 93 4.29 -5.84 12.00
CA SER A 93 3.45 -5.22 13.03
C SER A 93 2.75 -3.99 12.48
N LEU A 94 1.63 -3.62 13.11
CA LEU A 94 0.81 -2.48 12.72
C LEU A 94 0.84 -1.43 13.81
N ASN A 95 0.87 -0.16 13.40
CA ASN A 95 1.03 0.98 14.30
C ASN A 95 -0.20 1.90 14.31
N VAL A 96 -1.28 1.47 13.67
CA VAL A 96 -2.53 2.23 13.55
C VAL A 96 -3.72 1.30 13.74
N SER A 97 -4.89 1.90 13.93
CA SER A 97 -6.16 1.18 14.12
C SER A 97 -7.21 1.70 13.15
N PRO A 98 -8.21 0.88 12.78
CA PRO A 98 -9.32 1.35 11.95
C PRO A 98 -10.00 2.59 12.55
N GLY A 99 -10.33 3.53 11.67
CA GLY A 99 -10.95 4.81 12.06
C GLY A 99 -9.95 5.91 12.38
N GLN A 100 -8.68 5.59 12.51
CA GLN A 100 -7.65 6.58 12.83
C GLN A 100 -7.33 7.43 11.60
N SER A 101 -7.25 8.76 11.82
CA SER A 101 -6.74 9.66 10.78
C SER A 101 -5.23 9.63 10.77
N VAL A 102 -4.66 9.62 9.58
CA VAL A 102 -3.20 9.63 9.39
C VAL A 102 -2.82 10.76 8.45
N SER A 103 -1.60 11.25 8.61
CA SER A 103 -1.02 12.26 7.73
C SER A 103 -0.07 11.58 6.75
N LYS A 104 0.12 12.21 5.58
CA LYS A 104 1.12 11.78 4.61
C LYS A 104 2.49 11.65 5.28
N GLY A 105 3.13 10.51 5.11
CA GLY A 105 4.44 10.25 5.72
C GLY A 105 4.42 9.71 7.13
N GLN A 106 3.24 9.63 7.77
CA GLN A 106 3.13 9.06 9.11
C GLN A 106 3.44 7.56 9.08
N ILE A 107 4.20 7.07 10.04
CA ILE A 107 4.51 5.64 10.15
C ILE A 107 3.26 4.89 10.59
N ILE A 108 2.85 3.92 9.77
CA ILE A 108 1.62 3.15 9.99
C ILE A 108 1.87 1.68 10.30
N ALA A 109 3.06 1.19 10.00
CA ALA A 109 3.40 -0.22 10.18
C ALA A 109 4.91 -0.39 10.11
N TYR A 110 5.36 -1.62 10.38
CA TYR A 110 6.75 -2.03 10.16
C TYR A 110 6.74 -3.25 9.25
N SER A 111 7.59 -3.25 8.25
CA SER A 111 7.60 -4.28 7.21
C SER A 111 7.98 -5.66 7.74
N GLY A 112 7.61 -6.68 6.99
CA GLY A 112 7.89 -8.06 7.35
C GLY A 112 7.77 -8.98 6.15
N SER A 113 7.33 -10.20 6.43
CA SER A 113 7.13 -11.24 5.42
C SER A 113 5.91 -12.11 5.76
N THR A 114 4.89 -11.51 6.39
CA THR A 114 3.69 -12.23 6.81
C THR A 114 2.75 -12.49 5.63
N GLY A 115 1.89 -13.50 5.77
CA GLY A 115 0.98 -13.89 4.72
C GLY A 115 1.68 -14.68 3.61
N ASN A 116 1.20 -14.56 2.38
CA ASN A 116 1.78 -15.23 1.22
C ASN A 116 3.01 -14.46 0.73
N SER A 117 4.14 -14.69 1.37
CA SER A 117 5.38 -14.01 1.07
C SER A 117 6.55 -14.98 1.17
N THR A 118 7.48 -14.89 0.22
CA THR A 118 8.69 -15.72 0.20
C THR A 118 9.90 -15.02 0.78
N GLY A 119 9.77 -13.76 1.17
CA GLY A 119 10.85 -12.99 1.77
C GLY A 119 10.40 -11.58 2.10
N PRO A 120 11.21 -10.81 2.85
CA PRO A 120 10.83 -9.49 3.31
C PRO A 120 10.61 -8.51 2.16
N HIS A 121 9.42 -7.89 2.12
CA HIS A 121 9.08 -6.84 1.17
C HIS A 121 7.78 -6.16 1.62
N VAL A 122 7.48 -5.01 1.03
CA VAL A 122 6.18 -4.36 1.18
C VAL A 122 5.41 -4.55 -0.11
N HIS A 123 4.18 -5.06 0.00
CA HIS A 123 3.23 -5.10 -1.11
C HIS A 123 2.38 -3.85 -1.03
N PHE A 124 2.49 -2.98 -2.03
CA PHE A 124 1.81 -1.69 -2.05
C PHE A 124 0.82 -1.65 -3.21
N GLU A 125 -0.45 -1.36 -2.89
CA GLU A 125 -1.51 -1.21 -3.90
C GLU A 125 -2.08 0.19 -3.88
N VAL A 126 -2.47 0.67 -5.05
CA VAL A 126 -3.38 1.80 -5.21
C VAL A 126 -4.66 1.26 -5.82
N ARG A 127 -5.79 1.61 -5.22
CA ARG A 127 -7.11 1.25 -5.72
C ARG A 127 -7.89 2.51 -6.04
N SER A 128 -8.48 2.53 -7.24
CA SER A 128 -9.32 3.62 -7.71
C SER A 128 -10.73 3.06 -7.93
N GLY A 129 -11.72 3.57 -7.20
CA GLY A 129 -13.08 3.03 -7.26
C GLY A 129 -13.16 1.56 -6.83
N GLY A 130 -12.25 1.11 -5.96
CA GLY A 130 -12.18 -0.27 -5.51
C GLY A 130 -11.36 -1.19 -6.42
N GLU A 131 -10.91 -0.71 -7.58
CA GLU A 131 -10.15 -1.52 -8.54
C GLU A 131 -8.66 -1.23 -8.43
N PRO A 132 -7.79 -2.28 -8.42
CA PRO A 132 -6.36 -2.04 -8.41
C PRO A 132 -5.90 -1.39 -9.70
N VAL A 133 -5.04 -0.38 -9.55
CA VAL A 133 -4.43 0.33 -10.67
C VAL A 133 -2.92 0.37 -10.46
N ASP A 134 -2.17 0.69 -11.51
CA ASP A 134 -0.71 0.73 -11.43
C ASP A 134 -0.26 1.83 -10.47
N PRO A 135 0.36 1.48 -9.32
CA PRO A 135 0.83 2.48 -8.37
C PRO A 135 1.84 3.47 -8.96
N MET A 136 2.57 3.07 -10.00
CA MET A 136 3.58 3.94 -10.60
C MET A 136 2.99 5.19 -11.24
N GLY A 137 1.70 5.19 -11.54
CA GLY A 137 1.01 6.38 -12.03
C GLY A 137 0.74 7.43 -10.95
N TYR A 138 0.95 7.07 -9.67
CA TYR A 138 0.65 7.93 -8.53
C TYR A 138 1.89 8.31 -7.72
N LEU A 139 2.98 7.60 -7.94
CA LEU A 139 4.25 7.80 -7.21
C LEU A 139 5.19 8.77 -7.91
#